data_fba9a26abd1a46dd1f7b662aa6e48b6c
#
_entry.id   fba9a26abd1a46dd1f7b662aa6e48b6c
#
_cell.length_a   1.000
_cell.length_b   1.000
_cell.length_c   1.000
_cell.angle_alpha   90.00
_cell.angle_beta   90.00
_cell.angle_gamma   90.00
#
_symmetry.space_group_name_H-M   'P 1'
#
loop_
_entity.id
_entity.type
_entity.pdbx_description
1 polymer ?
#
loop_
_entity_poly.entity_id
_entity_poly.type
_entity_poly.pdbx_seq_one_letter_code
_entity_poly.pdbx_strand_id
1 'polypeptide(L)'
;VKYIEFDSSRPFDLILLGRVAIDFNPAYNDQVKEEFKPLKKVHMFEKFVGGSPANIAVGVTHHGMKAGFIGKVSDDQFGDFVVDYFNEQGIDTSQISRCTNGEKLGLTFTEMLSPSESSILMYRNCIADLQLSVDDVKEEYIRSAKAILISGTSLAESPSREAALKAVMLAKRNNTKIIFDIDYRAYNWKNEDEISIYYSAVAKEADIIMGSREEFDLTEKLIQPGMTDEESAALWQSYRAKIVVIKHGMKGSTAYTCDGQQFSIKPFPVEARKGF
;
A
#
# COMPACT_ATOMS: atom_id res chain seq x y z
N VAL A 1 -14.10 -16.83 17.16
CA VAL A 1 -14.00 -15.50 17.79
C VAL A 1 -13.98 -14.44 16.70
N LYS A 2 -14.78 -13.37 16.84
CA LYS A 2 -14.87 -12.29 15.88
C LYS A 2 -14.21 -11.05 16.48
N TYR A 3 -13.03 -10.70 16.01
CA TYR A 3 -12.25 -9.58 16.54
C TYR A 3 -12.75 -8.22 16.05
N ILE A 4 -13.23 -8.17 14.80
CA ILE A 4 -13.71 -6.96 14.14
C ILE A 4 -15.08 -7.22 13.55
N GLU A 5 -16.01 -6.31 13.79
CA GLU A 5 -17.35 -6.34 13.18
C GLU A 5 -17.38 -5.40 11.99
N PHE A 6 -17.76 -5.95 10.85
CA PHE A 6 -17.98 -5.20 9.62
C PHE A 6 -19.46 -5.02 9.36
N ASP A 7 -19.84 -3.84 8.91
CA ASP A 7 -21.21 -3.54 8.49
C ASP A 7 -21.49 -4.18 7.13
N SER A 8 -22.19 -5.32 7.15
CA SER A 8 -22.49 -6.09 5.95
C SER A 8 -23.44 -5.39 4.96
N SER A 9 -24.08 -4.30 5.35
CA SER A 9 -24.99 -3.52 4.48
C SER A 9 -24.22 -2.63 3.49
N ARG A 10 -22.92 -2.41 3.72
CA ARG A 10 -22.10 -1.53 2.89
C ARG A 10 -21.70 -2.20 1.57
N PRO A 11 -21.78 -1.47 0.45
CA PRO A 11 -21.55 -2.03 -0.87
C PRO A 11 -20.10 -2.44 -1.16
N PHE A 12 -19.10 -1.73 -0.59
CA PHE A 12 -17.70 -2.09 -0.76
C PHE A 12 -17.17 -2.88 0.43
N ASP A 13 -16.42 -3.94 0.15
CA ASP A 13 -15.72 -4.69 1.19
C ASP A 13 -14.48 -3.94 1.67
N LEU A 14 -13.71 -3.39 0.73
CA LEU A 14 -12.50 -2.62 1.00
C LEU A 14 -12.36 -1.48 -0.01
N ILE A 15 -12.13 -0.28 0.49
CA ILE A 15 -11.56 0.80 -0.33
C ILE A 15 -10.11 1.02 0.07
N LEU A 16 -9.28 1.45 -0.88
CA LEU A 16 -7.86 1.64 -0.66
C LEU A 16 -7.48 3.08 -0.99
N LEU A 17 -6.68 3.69 -0.12
CA LEU A 17 -6.10 5.01 -0.36
C LEU A 17 -4.59 4.89 -0.43
N GLY A 18 -4.02 5.32 -1.55
CA GLY A 18 -2.58 5.31 -1.68
C GLY A 18 -2.07 5.38 -3.11
N ARG A 19 -0.85 4.89 -3.26
CA ARG A 19 -0.05 4.99 -4.47
C ARG A 19 -0.48 4.01 -5.56
N VAL A 20 -0.46 4.49 -6.79
CA VAL A 20 -0.41 3.67 -8.01
C VAL A 20 0.75 4.12 -8.89
N ALA A 21 1.41 3.19 -9.55
CA ALA A 21 2.57 3.43 -10.40
C ALA A 21 2.52 2.53 -11.64
N ILE A 22 3.42 2.76 -12.58
CA ILE A 22 3.67 1.84 -13.70
C ILE A 22 5.01 1.14 -13.46
N ASP A 23 4.97 -0.18 -13.47
CA ASP A 23 6.18 -1.01 -13.39
C ASP A 23 6.55 -1.51 -14.79
N PHE A 24 7.78 -1.24 -15.21
CA PHE A 24 8.38 -1.73 -16.44
C PHE A 24 9.36 -2.85 -16.10
N ASN A 25 8.98 -4.07 -16.42
CA ASN A 25 9.82 -5.24 -16.24
C ASN A 25 10.48 -5.63 -17.56
N PRO A 26 11.75 -6.09 -17.57
CA PRO A 26 12.37 -6.61 -18.77
C PRO A 26 11.51 -7.70 -19.41
N ALA A 27 11.23 -7.56 -20.69
CA ALA A 27 10.48 -8.58 -21.41
C ALA A 27 11.33 -9.86 -21.55
N TYR A 28 10.68 -11.01 -21.32
CA TYR A 28 11.23 -12.34 -21.60
C TYR A 28 10.18 -13.12 -22.41
N ASN A 29 10.43 -13.25 -23.70
CA ASN A 29 9.46 -13.82 -24.66
C ASN A 29 10.19 -14.47 -25.83
N ASP A 30 9.47 -14.81 -26.90
CA ASP A 30 10.08 -15.45 -28.09
C ASP A 30 11.10 -14.59 -28.81
N GLN A 31 11.07 -13.29 -28.67
CA GLN A 31 12.04 -12.35 -29.26
C GLN A 31 13.22 -12.05 -28.33
N VAL A 32 13.01 -12.13 -27.01
CA VAL A 32 14.02 -11.82 -26.00
C VAL A 32 14.25 -13.04 -25.13
N LYS A 33 15.37 -13.74 -25.36
CA LYS A 33 15.73 -14.99 -24.67
C LYS A 33 16.68 -14.80 -23.48
N GLU A 34 17.39 -13.67 -23.41
CA GLU A 34 18.27 -13.35 -22.30
C GLU A 34 17.45 -12.79 -21.12
N GLU A 35 17.28 -13.60 -20.10
CA GLU A 35 16.45 -13.28 -18.93
C GLU A 35 17.14 -12.29 -17.98
N PHE A 36 18.44 -12.48 -17.72
CA PHE A 36 19.19 -11.69 -16.75
C PHE A 36 20.18 -10.77 -17.45
N LYS A 37 20.00 -9.46 -17.27
CA LYS A 37 20.90 -8.46 -17.84
C LYS A 37 20.77 -7.10 -17.14
N PRO A 38 21.84 -6.29 -17.13
CA PRO A 38 21.76 -4.95 -16.57
C PRO A 38 20.80 -4.06 -17.37
N LEU A 39 20.12 -3.17 -16.67
CA LEU A 39 19.06 -2.30 -17.21
C LEU A 39 19.50 -1.56 -18.49
N LYS A 40 20.77 -1.10 -18.56
CA LYS A 40 21.34 -0.43 -19.75
C LYS A 40 21.36 -1.29 -21.02
N LYS A 41 21.16 -2.61 -20.91
CA LYS A 41 21.08 -3.55 -22.04
C LYS A 41 19.66 -4.03 -22.32
N VAL A 42 18.65 -3.56 -21.55
CA VAL A 42 17.26 -3.92 -21.76
C VAL A 42 16.71 -3.06 -22.89
N HIS A 43 16.18 -3.69 -23.93
CA HIS A 43 15.60 -3.01 -25.10
C HIS A 43 14.09 -3.18 -25.21
N MET A 44 13.50 -4.12 -24.45
CA MET A 44 12.07 -4.37 -24.44
C MET A 44 11.57 -4.51 -23.00
N PHE A 45 10.47 -3.85 -22.70
CA PHE A 45 9.79 -3.89 -21.42
C PHE A 45 8.33 -4.31 -21.58
N GLU A 46 7.84 -5.04 -20.63
CA GLU A 46 6.40 -5.21 -20.39
C GLU A 46 5.97 -4.25 -19.28
N LYS A 47 4.83 -3.61 -19.43
CA LYS A 47 4.32 -2.66 -18.44
C LYS A 47 3.19 -3.28 -17.62
N PHE A 48 3.20 -2.98 -16.34
CA PHE A 48 2.21 -3.44 -15.37
C PHE A 48 1.74 -2.28 -14.50
N VAL A 49 0.54 -2.38 -13.97
CA VAL A 49 0.13 -1.49 -12.88
C VAL A 49 0.81 -1.97 -11.61
N GLY A 50 1.53 -1.07 -10.96
CA GLY A 50 2.26 -1.32 -9.72
C GLY A 50 1.80 -0.43 -8.57
N GLY A 51 2.42 -0.62 -7.41
CA GLY A 51 2.08 0.02 -6.16
C GLY A 51 1.36 -0.93 -5.20
N SER A 52 1.79 -0.98 -3.94
CA SER A 52 1.22 -1.90 -2.94
C SER A 52 -0.30 -1.79 -2.83
N PRO A 53 -0.91 -0.60 -2.68
CA PRO A 53 -2.37 -0.48 -2.61
C PRO A 53 -3.08 -0.97 -3.88
N ALA A 54 -2.51 -0.72 -5.06
CA ALA A 54 -3.07 -1.18 -6.32
C ALA A 54 -3.07 -2.72 -6.41
N ASN A 55 -1.96 -3.36 -6.05
CA ASN A 55 -1.85 -4.81 -6.01
C ASN A 55 -2.81 -5.45 -5.00
N ILE A 56 -2.99 -4.81 -3.83
CA ILE A 56 -3.96 -5.28 -2.83
C ILE A 56 -5.38 -5.16 -3.38
N ALA A 57 -5.74 -4.07 -4.07
CA ALA A 57 -7.06 -3.89 -4.65
C ALA A 57 -7.38 -5.01 -5.66
N VAL A 58 -6.44 -5.35 -6.54
CA VAL A 58 -6.57 -6.49 -7.48
C VAL A 58 -6.70 -7.82 -6.72
N GLY A 59 -5.88 -8.04 -5.70
CA GLY A 59 -5.99 -9.24 -4.86
C GLY A 59 -7.37 -9.38 -4.20
N VAL A 60 -7.94 -8.29 -3.71
CA VAL A 60 -9.29 -8.26 -3.11
C VAL A 60 -10.36 -8.67 -4.12
N THR A 61 -10.32 -8.12 -5.33
CA THR A 61 -11.30 -8.49 -6.38
C THR A 61 -11.14 -9.93 -6.86
N HIS A 62 -9.91 -10.44 -6.96
CA HIS A 62 -9.66 -11.84 -7.30
C HIS A 62 -10.19 -12.83 -6.24
N HIS A 63 -10.36 -12.38 -5.00
CA HIS A 63 -11.05 -13.14 -3.95
C HIS A 63 -12.57 -12.94 -3.92
N GLY A 64 -13.15 -12.34 -4.95
CA GLY A 64 -14.59 -12.14 -5.09
C GLY A 64 -15.16 -11.02 -4.21
N MET A 65 -14.31 -10.18 -3.63
CA MET A 65 -14.71 -9.03 -2.83
C MET A 65 -14.78 -7.76 -3.68
N LYS A 66 -15.58 -6.79 -3.25
CA LYS A 66 -15.75 -5.51 -3.93
C LYS A 66 -14.75 -4.49 -3.42
N ALA A 67 -13.87 -4.05 -4.31
CA ALA A 67 -12.86 -3.05 -4.03
C ALA A 67 -13.14 -1.72 -4.71
N GLY A 68 -12.69 -0.63 -4.09
CA GLY A 68 -12.64 0.69 -4.69
C GLY A 68 -11.32 1.39 -4.38
N PHE A 69 -10.94 2.39 -5.16
CA PHE A 69 -9.65 3.04 -5.04
C PHE A 69 -9.80 4.57 -4.95
N ILE A 70 -9.15 5.15 -3.95
CA ILE A 70 -8.96 6.60 -3.80
C ILE A 70 -7.52 6.90 -4.17
N GLY A 71 -7.31 7.63 -5.25
CA GLY A 71 -5.98 7.93 -5.73
C GLY A 71 -5.95 9.05 -6.75
N LYS A 72 -4.76 9.40 -7.21
CA LYS A 72 -4.57 10.42 -8.23
C LYS A 72 -3.60 9.92 -9.29
N VAL A 73 -3.98 10.10 -10.55
CA VAL A 73 -3.20 9.66 -11.71
C VAL A 73 -2.83 10.86 -12.60
N SER A 74 -1.87 10.67 -13.48
CA SER A 74 -1.54 11.67 -14.50
C SER A 74 -2.66 11.86 -15.52
N ASP A 75 -2.72 13.03 -16.12
CA ASP A 75 -3.62 13.31 -17.23
C ASP A 75 -2.90 13.01 -18.57
N ASP A 76 -2.67 11.72 -18.81
CA ASP A 76 -2.02 11.19 -19.99
C ASP A 76 -2.37 9.71 -20.20
N GLN A 77 -1.79 9.09 -21.24
CA GLN A 77 -2.04 7.69 -21.61
C GLN A 77 -1.64 6.68 -20.53
N PHE A 78 -0.75 7.02 -19.60
CA PHE A 78 -0.45 6.15 -18.48
C PHE A 78 -1.53 6.24 -17.41
N GLY A 79 -2.10 7.43 -17.17
CA GLY A 79 -3.28 7.57 -16.33
C GLY A 79 -4.48 6.81 -16.88
N ASP A 80 -4.70 6.85 -18.21
CA ASP A 80 -5.73 6.06 -18.89
C ASP A 80 -5.50 4.56 -18.67
N PHE A 81 -4.27 4.09 -18.88
CA PHE A 81 -3.92 2.69 -18.70
C PHE A 81 -4.24 2.18 -17.29
N VAL A 82 -3.98 2.98 -16.25
CA VAL A 82 -4.30 2.58 -14.87
C VAL A 82 -5.80 2.48 -14.65
N VAL A 83 -6.56 3.48 -15.12
CA VAL A 83 -8.02 3.50 -14.95
C VAL A 83 -8.68 2.35 -15.71
N ASP A 84 -8.26 2.12 -16.95
CA ASP A 84 -8.78 1.00 -17.77
C ASP A 84 -8.46 -0.34 -17.10
N TYR A 85 -7.22 -0.54 -16.67
CA TYR A 85 -6.83 -1.77 -15.97
C TYR A 85 -7.65 -2.00 -14.69
N PHE A 86 -7.87 -0.97 -13.87
CA PHE A 86 -8.68 -1.12 -12.67
C PHE A 86 -10.14 -1.47 -12.99
N ASN A 87 -10.71 -0.85 -14.02
CA ASN A 87 -12.07 -1.18 -14.48
C ASN A 87 -12.15 -2.63 -14.96
N GLU A 88 -11.15 -3.11 -15.71
CA GLU A 88 -11.05 -4.52 -16.15
C GLU A 88 -10.95 -5.49 -14.97
N GLN A 89 -10.28 -5.09 -13.88
CA GLN A 89 -10.20 -5.88 -12.65
C GLN A 89 -11.43 -5.75 -11.74
N GLY A 90 -12.45 -4.97 -12.13
CA GLY A 90 -13.65 -4.76 -11.34
C GLY A 90 -13.47 -3.89 -10.10
N ILE A 91 -12.44 -3.03 -10.10
CA ILE A 91 -12.18 -2.05 -9.04
C ILE A 91 -12.93 -0.77 -9.37
N ASP A 92 -13.68 -0.21 -8.41
CA ASP A 92 -14.34 1.08 -8.59
C ASP A 92 -13.31 2.21 -8.66
N THR A 93 -13.36 2.96 -9.76
CA THR A 93 -12.45 4.06 -10.09
C THR A 93 -13.08 5.45 -9.91
N SER A 94 -14.29 5.53 -9.39
CA SER A 94 -15.04 6.79 -9.27
C SER A 94 -14.37 7.86 -8.41
N GLN A 95 -13.41 7.46 -7.57
CA GLN A 95 -12.61 8.34 -6.72
C GLN A 95 -11.13 8.42 -7.16
N ILE A 96 -10.85 8.07 -8.40
CA ILE A 96 -9.54 8.34 -9.01
C ILE A 96 -9.63 9.69 -9.72
N SER A 97 -8.92 10.67 -9.19
CA SER A 97 -8.81 12.01 -9.81
C SER A 97 -7.58 12.10 -10.71
N ARG A 98 -7.56 13.13 -11.57
CA ARG A 98 -6.44 13.39 -12.48
C ARG A 98 -5.69 14.65 -12.07
N CYS A 99 -4.39 14.62 -12.24
CA CYS A 99 -3.55 15.82 -12.11
C CYS A 99 -3.70 16.69 -13.37
N THR A 100 -3.72 18.01 -13.17
CA THR A 100 -3.89 18.97 -14.28
C THR A 100 -2.68 19.87 -14.49
N ASN A 101 -1.64 19.78 -13.66
CA ASN A 101 -0.46 20.67 -13.71
C ASN A 101 0.78 19.98 -14.28
N GLY A 102 0.60 18.82 -14.95
CA GLY A 102 1.68 18.09 -15.61
C GLY A 102 2.38 17.05 -14.75
N GLU A 103 1.90 16.78 -13.55
CA GLU A 103 2.41 15.69 -12.70
C GLU A 103 2.22 14.34 -13.40
N LYS A 104 3.15 13.43 -13.17
CA LYS A 104 3.22 12.14 -13.84
C LYS A 104 2.98 10.98 -12.88
N LEU A 105 2.57 9.84 -13.41
CA LEU A 105 2.65 8.59 -12.64
C LEU A 105 4.11 8.27 -12.30
N GLY A 106 4.34 7.71 -11.14
CA GLY A 106 5.64 7.12 -10.81
C GLY A 106 5.95 5.97 -11.75
N LEU A 107 7.17 5.94 -12.29
CA LEU A 107 7.62 4.86 -13.15
C LEU A 107 8.71 4.07 -12.44
N THR A 108 8.60 2.75 -12.51
CA THR A 108 9.57 1.82 -11.92
C THR A 108 10.16 0.97 -13.06
N PHE A 109 11.48 0.87 -13.11
CA PHE A 109 12.18 0.01 -14.05
C PHE A 109 12.94 -1.05 -13.27
N THR A 110 12.58 -2.31 -13.45
CA THR A 110 13.23 -3.42 -12.77
C THR A 110 14.47 -3.86 -13.53
N GLU A 111 15.59 -4.03 -12.83
CA GLU A 111 16.79 -4.67 -13.30
C GLU A 111 16.92 -6.05 -12.67
N MET A 112 17.18 -7.06 -13.49
CA MET A 112 17.39 -8.43 -13.03
C MET A 112 18.76 -8.91 -13.49
N LEU A 113 19.68 -9.11 -12.53
CA LEU A 113 21.04 -9.56 -12.80
C LEU A 113 21.20 -11.06 -12.61
N SER A 114 20.40 -11.66 -11.72
CA SER A 114 20.35 -13.10 -11.47
C SER A 114 19.00 -13.45 -10.79
N PRO A 115 18.68 -14.74 -10.54
CA PRO A 115 17.50 -15.13 -9.77
C PRO A 115 17.44 -14.54 -8.35
N SER A 116 18.59 -14.15 -7.79
CA SER A 116 18.70 -13.62 -6.42
C SER A 116 19.17 -12.17 -6.36
N GLU A 117 19.46 -11.54 -7.50
CA GLU A 117 19.98 -10.18 -7.56
C GLU A 117 19.13 -9.32 -8.51
N SER A 118 18.41 -8.39 -7.93
CA SER A 118 17.58 -7.42 -8.66
C SER A 118 17.72 -6.04 -8.05
N SER A 119 17.50 -5.01 -8.85
CA SER A 119 17.42 -3.63 -8.40
C SER A 119 16.27 -2.90 -9.09
N ILE A 120 15.92 -1.73 -8.57
CA ILE A 120 14.81 -0.93 -9.08
C ILE A 120 15.29 0.49 -9.30
N LEU A 121 15.13 0.99 -10.53
CA LEU A 121 15.25 2.40 -10.86
C LEU A 121 13.85 3.03 -10.83
N MET A 122 13.65 4.06 -9.99
CA MET A 122 12.35 4.73 -9.87
C MET A 122 12.44 6.20 -10.31
N TYR A 123 11.47 6.62 -11.11
CA TYR A 123 11.24 8.02 -11.43
C TYR A 123 10.02 8.51 -10.65
N ARG A 124 10.27 9.33 -9.63
CA ARG A 124 9.26 9.83 -8.69
C ARG A 124 9.31 11.36 -8.49
N ASN A 125 9.78 12.10 -9.47
CA ASN A 125 9.75 13.57 -9.41
C ASN A 125 8.40 14.08 -9.91
N CYS A 126 7.76 15.01 -9.19
CA CYS A 126 6.47 15.61 -9.54
C CYS A 126 5.40 14.54 -9.84
N ILE A 127 5.18 13.64 -8.91
CA ILE A 127 4.29 12.48 -9.10
C ILE A 127 2.86 12.75 -8.65
N ALA A 128 1.92 12.17 -9.39
CA ALA A 128 0.50 12.35 -9.24
C ALA A 128 -0.04 11.83 -7.89
N ASP A 129 0.42 10.67 -7.43
CA ASP A 129 -0.07 10.06 -6.18
C ASP A 129 0.17 10.94 -4.94
N LEU A 130 1.24 11.74 -4.91
CA LEU A 130 1.49 12.69 -3.83
C LEU A 130 0.69 14.00 -3.96
N GLN A 131 0.00 14.21 -5.07
CA GLN A 131 -0.91 15.35 -5.27
C GLN A 131 -2.36 15.05 -4.87
N LEU A 132 -2.63 13.87 -4.32
CA LEU A 132 -3.94 13.58 -3.74
C LEU A 132 -4.22 14.60 -2.64
N SER A 133 -5.37 15.28 -2.72
CA SER A 133 -5.70 16.38 -1.80
C SER A 133 -6.88 16.03 -0.90
N VAL A 134 -7.12 16.86 0.10
CA VAL A 134 -8.29 16.72 0.97
C VAL A 134 -9.61 16.79 0.18
N ASP A 135 -9.64 17.49 -0.95
CA ASP A 135 -10.83 17.62 -1.79
C ASP A 135 -11.14 16.34 -2.57
N ASP A 136 -10.15 15.49 -2.79
CA ASP A 136 -10.31 14.20 -3.47
C ASP A 136 -10.92 13.13 -2.54
N VAL A 137 -10.93 13.36 -1.21
CA VAL A 137 -11.45 12.41 -0.23
C VAL A 137 -12.90 12.76 0.13
N LYS A 138 -13.85 11.93 -0.32
CA LYS A 138 -15.29 12.12 -0.12
C LYS A 138 -15.82 11.25 1.02
N GLU A 139 -16.50 11.87 1.98
CA GLU A 139 -17.04 11.18 3.14
C GLU A 139 -18.04 10.07 2.78
N GLU A 140 -18.90 10.33 1.80
CA GLU A 140 -19.90 9.37 1.36
C GLU A 140 -19.25 8.09 0.83
N TYR A 141 -18.12 8.22 0.14
CA TYR A 141 -17.37 7.07 -0.35
C TYR A 141 -16.71 6.29 0.79
N ILE A 142 -16.12 6.97 1.76
CA ILE A 142 -15.59 6.33 2.98
C ILE A 142 -16.69 5.55 3.71
N ARG A 143 -17.87 6.16 3.86
CA ARG A 143 -19.03 5.54 4.53
C ARG A 143 -19.60 4.33 3.79
N SER A 144 -19.40 4.26 2.47
CA SER A 144 -19.90 3.15 1.64
C SER A 144 -19.07 1.87 1.77
N ALA A 145 -17.94 1.89 2.46
CA ALA A 145 -17.05 0.74 2.59
C ALA A 145 -17.06 0.16 4.01
N LYS A 146 -16.95 -1.16 4.11
CA LYS A 146 -16.78 -1.88 5.38
C LYS A 146 -15.45 -1.54 6.03
N ALA A 147 -14.40 -1.41 5.22
CA ALA A 147 -13.07 -1.00 5.66
C ALA A 147 -12.39 -0.10 4.62
N ILE A 148 -11.44 0.70 5.11
CA ILE A 148 -10.48 1.44 4.29
C ILE A 148 -9.06 1.00 4.64
N LEU A 149 -8.24 0.74 3.62
CA LEU A 149 -6.81 0.56 3.77
C LEU A 149 -6.11 1.89 3.49
N ILE A 150 -5.30 2.34 4.43
CA ILE A 150 -4.40 3.48 4.28
C ILE A 150 -2.98 2.93 4.10
N SER A 151 -2.34 3.25 2.97
CA SER A 151 -0.92 2.94 2.76
C SER A 151 -0.06 4.05 3.33
N GLY A 152 0.97 3.70 4.07
CA GLY A 152 1.93 4.65 4.62
C GLY A 152 2.67 5.47 3.57
N THR A 153 2.74 4.99 2.32
CA THR A 153 3.31 5.78 1.22
C THR A 153 2.56 7.08 0.95
N SER A 154 1.26 7.16 1.29
CA SER A 154 0.47 8.39 1.16
C SER A 154 0.78 9.45 2.22
N LEU A 155 1.51 9.08 3.28
CA LEU A 155 1.88 9.98 4.38
C LEU A 155 3.21 10.70 4.17
N ALA A 156 3.92 10.37 3.10
CA ALA A 156 5.29 10.84 2.87
C ALA A 156 5.37 12.36 2.63
N GLU A 157 4.42 12.95 1.92
CA GLU A 157 4.47 14.35 1.52
C GLU A 157 3.06 14.96 1.42
N SER A 158 2.96 16.27 1.67
CA SER A 158 1.75 17.05 1.42
C SER A 158 1.57 17.31 -0.09
N PRO A 159 0.33 17.35 -0.61
CA PRO A 159 -0.96 17.32 0.10
C PRO A 159 -1.52 15.90 0.37
N SER A 160 -0.87 14.83 -0.08
CA SER A 160 -1.34 13.44 0.07
C SER A 160 -1.44 13.03 1.55
N ARG A 161 -0.54 13.53 2.37
CA ARG A 161 -0.53 13.33 3.82
C ARG A 161 -1.83 13.81 4.47
N GLU A 162 -2.25 15.02 4.17
CA GLU A 162 -3.49 15.61 4.70
C GLU A 162 -4.73 14.87 4.18
N ALA A 163 -4.70 14.40 2.94
CA ALA A 163 -5.77 13.57 2.37
C ALA A 163 -5.91 12.25 3.15
N ALA A 164 -4.80 11.57 3.42
CA ALA A 164 -4.80 10.33 4.20
C ALA A 164 -5.29 10.55 5.64
N LEU A 165 -4.83 11.61 6.31
CA LEU A 165 -5.28 11.96 7.67
C LEU A 165 -6.78 12.31 7.69
N LYS A 166 -7.28 13.03 6.69
CA LYS A 166 -8.72 13.28 6.53
C LYS A 166 -9.49 11.97 6.36
N ALA A 167 -9.01 11.05 5.54
CA ALA A 167 -9.64 9.74 5.34
C ALA A 167 -9.73 8.95 6.66
N VAL A 168 -8.69 8.96 7.49
CA VAL A 168 -8.68 8.35 8.82
C VAL A 168 -9.76 8.98 9.73
N MET A 169 -9.84 10.31 9.78
CA MET A 169 -10.85 11.02 10.59
C MET A 169 -12.28 10.69 10.14
N LEU A 170 -12.51 10.66 8.83
CA LEU A 170 -13.82 10.32 8.27
C LEU A 170 -14.19 8.86 8.52
N ALA A 171 -13.23 7.94 8.39
CA ALA A 171 -13.43 6.53 8.67
C ALA A 171 -13.84 6.29 10.13
N LYS A 172 -13.17 6.94 11.08
CA LYS A 172 -13.55 6.92 12.49
C LYS A 172 -15.00 7.40 12.71
N ARG A 173 -15.33 8.57 12.16
CA ARG A 173 -16.65 9.19 12.31
C ARG A 173 -17.76 8.31 11.78
N ASN A 174 -17.52 7.57 10.71
CA ASN A 174 -18.47 6.70 10.04
C ASN A 174 -18.39 5.22 10.47
N ASN A 175 -17.55 4.88 11.45
CA ASN A 175 -17.31 3.50 11.87
C ASN A 175 -16.88 2.58 10.71
N THR A 176 -16.20 3.14 9.69
CA THR A 176 -15.49 2.38 8.67
C THR A 176 -14.20 1.87 9.29
N LYS A 177 -13.92 0.57 9.20
CA LYS A 177 -12.72 -0.01 9.82
C LYS A 177 -11.47 0.44 9.11
N ILE A 178 -10.43 0.73 9.87
CA ILE A 178 -9.17 1.25 9.34
C ILE A 178 -8.12 0.15 9.36
N ILE A 179 -7.57 -0.17 8.18
CA ILE A 179 -6.43 -1.04 8.01
C ILE A 179 -5.25 -0.14 7.64
N PHE A 180 -4.18 -0.20 8.41
CA PHE A 180 -2.96 0.53 8.13
C PHE A 180 -1.89 -0.45 7.65
N ASP A 181 -1.52 -0.36 6.36
CA ASP A 181 -0.34 -1.02 5.80
C ASP A 181 0.80 -0.01 5.85
N ILE A 182 1.80 -0.29 6.68
CA ILE A 182 2.89 0.66 6.93
C ILE A 182 3.65 0.97 5.64
N ASP A 183 3.91 -0.03 4.79
CA ASP A 183 4.42 0.13 3.41
C ASP A 183 5.55 1.19 3.30
N TYR A 184 6.60 1.03 4.10
CA TYR A 184 7.73 1.95 4.12
C TYR A 184 8.53 1.91 2.82
N ARG A 185 8.88 3.11 2.34
CA ARG A 185 9.78 3.29 1.19
C ARG A 185 10.79 4.39 1.50
N ALA A 186 12.02 4.02 1.74
CA ALA A 186 13.09 4.92 2.18
C ALA A 186 13.23 6.18 1.32
N TYR A 187 13.09 6.06 0.01
CA TYR A 187 13.23 7.17 -0.95
C TYR A 187 12.14 8.25 -0.83
N ASN A 188 11.05 8.00 -0.11
CA ASN A 188 9.97 8.98 0.08
C ASN A 188 10.21 9.90 1.28
N TRP A 189 11.15 9.61 2.15
CA TRP A 189 11.29 10.27 3.44
C TRP A 189 12.61 11.02 3.57
N LYS A 190 12.60 12.16 4.24
CA LYS A 190 13.78 12.98 4.50
C LYS A 190 14.51 12.55 5.77
N ASN A 191 13.75 12.10 6.76
CA ASN A 191 14.29 11.59 8.01
C ASN A 191 13.31 10.61 8.69
N GLU A 192 13.83 9.81 9.62
CA GLU A 192 13.05 8.77 10.31
C GLU A 192 12.09 9.33 11.37
N ASP A 193 12.35 10.52 11.91
CA ASP A 193 11.47 11.13 12.90
C ASP A 193 10.13 11.52 12.27
N GLU A 194 10.15 12.02 11.03
CA GLU A 194 8.91 12.26 10.27
C GLU A 194 8.12 10.96 10.07
N ILE A 195 8.79 9.84 9.79
CA ILE A 195 8.14 8.53 9.67
C ILE A 195 7.42 8.19 10.97
N SER A 196 8.13 8.23 12.09
CA SER A 196 7.56 7.91 13.40
C SER A 196 6.35 8.80 13.73
N ILE A 197 6.43 10.11 13.46
CA ILE A 197 5.34 11.07 13.73
C ILE A 197 4.08 10.68 12.94
N TYR A 198 4.20 10.54 11.63
CA TYR A 198 3.02 10.38 10.78
C TYR A 198 2.49 8.94 10.78
N TYR A 199 3.36 7.94 10.81
CA TYR A 199 2.94 6.55 10.89
C TYR A 199 2.26 6.25 12.23
N SER A 200 2.82 6.72 13.34
CA SER A 200 2.20 6.53 14.65
C SER A 200 0.85 7.25 14.77
N ALA A 201 0.67 8.41 14.13
CA ALA A 201 -0.60 9.11 14.13
C ALA A 201 -1.72 8.28 13.49
N VAL A 202 -1.43 7.58 12.38
CA VAL A 202 -2.40 6.70 11.72
C VAL A 202 -2.53 5.37 12.48
N ALA A 203 -1.44 4.77 12.93
CA ALA A 203 -1.45 3.50 13.66
C ALA A 203 -2.30 3.55 14.94
N LYS A 204 -2.30 4.67 15.68
CA LYS A 204 -3.15 4.88 16.86
C LYS A 204 -4.66 4.76 16.57
N GLU A 205 -5.05 5.01 15.34
CA GLU A 205 -6.45 5.04 14.90
C GLU A 205 -6.87 3.79 14.12
N ALA A 206 -5.91 2.91 13.81
CA ALA A 206 -6.16 1.72 13.00
C ALA A 206 -6.77 0.57 13.80
N ASP A 207 -7.72 -0.16 13.19
CA ASP A 207 -8.29 -1.39 13.73
C ASP A 207 -7.39 -2.60 13.42
N ILE A 208 -6.66 -2.55 12.28
CA ILE A 208 -5.65 -3.53 11.87
C ILE A 208 -4.39 -2.77 11.46
N ILE A 209 -3.23 -3.23 11.91
CA ILE A 209 -1.93 -2.70 11.50
C ILE A 209 -1.10 -3.84 10.95
N MET A 210 -0.45 -3.63 9.81
CA MET A 210 0.46 -4.61 9.22
C MET A 210 1.73 -3.96 8.69
N GLY A 211 2.84 -4.65 8.91
CA GLY A 211 4.15 -4.18 8.48
C GLY A 211 5.24 -5.21 8.71
N SER A 212 6.45 -4.95 8.24
CA SER A 212 7.64 -5.68 8.62
C SER A 212 8.14 -5.23 10.00
N ARG A 213 9.06 -5.99 10.62
CA ARG A 213 9.68 -5.56 11.88
C ARG A 213 10.34 -4.18 11.75
N GLU A 214 11.09 -3.96 10.67
CA GLU A 214 11.72 -2.66 10.39
C GLU A 214 10.70 -1.51 10.29
N GLU A 215 9.56 -1.76 9.67
CA GLU A 215 8.47 -0.78 9.54
C GLU A 215 7.86 -0.42 10.90
N PHE A 216 7.71 -1.39 11.78
CA PHE A 216 7.30 -1.13 13.16
C PHE A 216 8.37 -0.38 13.95
N ASP A 217 9.65 -0.75 13.84
CA ASP A 217 10.76 -0.05 14.50
C ASP A 217 10.80 1.44 14.13
N LEU A 218 10.60 1.77 12.84
CA LEU A 218 10.50 3.16 12.36
C LEU A 218 9.26 3.88 12.90
N THR A 219 8.12 3.19 12.93
CA THR A 219 6.85 3.75 13.45
C THR A 219 6.97 4.07 14.95
N GLU A 220 7.66 3.23 15.70
CA GLU A 220 7.78 3.26 17.14
C GLU A 220 8.96 4.08 17.66
N LYS A 221 9.86 4.52 16.78
CA LYS A 221 11.14 5.16 17.11
C LYS A 221 11.04 6.29 18.15
N LEU A 222 10.03 7.15 18.05
CA LEU A 222 9.81 8.27 18.98
C LEU A 222 8.86 7.93 20.14
N ILE A 223 8.33 6.71 20.20
CA ILE A 223 7.44 6.26 21.28
C ILE A 223 8.25 5.40 22.25
N GLN A 224 8.72 4.27 21.78
CA GLN A 224 9.55 3.33 22.53
C GLN A 224 10.37 2.49 21.53
N PRO A 225 11.63 2.84 21.29
CA PRO A 225 12.49 2.10 20.37
C PRO A 225 12.90 0.73 20.93
N GLY A 226 13.11 -0.24 20.03
CA GLY A 226 13.67 -1.55 20.37
C GLY A 226 12.68 -2.53 21.01
N MET A 227 11.38 -2.35 20.78
CA MET A 227 10.35 -3.29 21.25
C MET A 227 10.43 -4.63 20.55
N THR A 228 10.06 -5.69 21.26
CA THR A 228 9.77 -7.01 20.68
C THR A 228 8.45 -6.96 19.89
N ASP A 229 8.15 -8.02 19.15
CA ASP A 229 6.88 -8.13 18.41
C ASP A 229 5.67 -8.10 19.36
N GLU A 230 5.78 -8.77 20.50
CA GLU A 230 4.74 -8.82 21.53
C GLU A 230 4.51 -7.45 22.18
N GLU A 231 5.59 -6.71 22.46
CA GLU A 231 5.52 -5.36 23.03
C GLU A 231 4.91 -4.38 22.03
N SER A 232 5.31 -4.45 20.75
CA SER A 232 4.70 -3.66 19.66
C SER A 232 3.21 -3.97 19.52
N ALA A 233 2.83 -5.24 19.49
CA ALA A 233 1.43 -5.64 19.41
C ALA A 233 0.63 -5.10 20.61
N ALA A 234 1.14 -5.25 21.83
CA ALA A 234 0.51 -4.75 23.04
C ALA A 234 0.38 -3.21 23.03
N LEU A 235 1.40 -2.50 22.55
CA LEU A 235 1.35 -1.04 22.42
C LEU A 235 0.20 -0.61 21.52
N TRP A 236 0.11 -1.14 20.30
CA TRP A 236 -0.91 -0.72 19.34
C TRP A 236 -2.31 -1.18 19.73
N GLN A 237 -2.43 -2.34 20.40
CA GLN A 237 -3.68 -2.81 20.96
C GLN A 237 -4.14 -1.96 22.15
N SER A 238 -3.25 -1.32 22.88
CA SER A 238 -3.61 -0.38 23.95
C SER A 238 -4.30 0.88 23.42
N TYR A 239 -4.10 1.23 22.15
CA TYR A 239 -4.84 2.30 21.48
C TYR A 239 -6.16 1.77 20.89
N ARG A 240 -6.11 1.20 19.70
CA ARG A 240 -7.33 0.78 18.99
C ARG A 240 -7.20 -0.56 18.27
N ALA A 241 -6.01 -0.98 17.91
CA ALA A 241 -5.79 -2.15 17.07
C ALA A 241 -6.39 -3.42 17.69
N LYS A 242 -7.12 -4.16 16.88
CA LYS A 242 -7.65 -5.49 17.24
C LYS A 242 -6.75 -6.60 16.73
N ILE A 243 -6.01 -6.31 15.65
CA ILE A 243 -5.08 -7.24 15.01
C ILE A 243 -3.83 -6.46 14.63
N VAL A 244 -2.66 -6.99 15.00
CA VAL A 244 -1.35 -6.48 14.58
C VAL A 244 -0.62 -7.61 13.87
N VAL A 245 -0.19 -7.38 12.63
CA VAL A 245 0.51 -8.38 11.80
C VAL A 245 1.94 -7.93 11.56
N ILE A 246 2.91 -8.70 12.04
CA ILE A 246 4.33 -8.41 11.88
C ILE A 246 4.94 -9.43 10.92
N LYS A 247 5.54 -8.92 9.82
CA LYS A 247 6.13 -9.71 8.74
C LYS A 247 7.64 -9.81 8.92
N HIS A 248 8.20 -11.00 8.74
CA HIS A 248 9.63 -11.30 8.87
C HIS A 248 10.23 -11.91 7.58
N GLY A 249 9.71 -11.51 6.41
CA GLY A 249 10.19 -11.98 5.11
C GLY A 249 10.16 -13.52 5.02
N MET A 250 11.31 -14.12 4.75
CA MET A 250 11.44 -15.59 4.62
C MET A 250 11.16 -16.38 5.90
N LYS A 251 11.00 -15.72 7.04
CA LYS A 251 10.59 -16.38 8.30
C LYS A 251 9.06 -16.45 8.46
N GLY A 252 8.30 -15.77 7.58
CA GLY A 252 6.84 -15.73 7.63
C GLY A 252 6.30 -14.49 8.33
N SER A 253 5.12 -14.61 8.91
CA SER A 253 4.44 -13.52 9.63
C SER A 253 3.69 -14.05 10.83
N THR A 254 3.50 -13.19 11.82
CA THR A 254 2.70 -13.48 13.01
C THR A 254 1.63 -12.41 13.19
N ALA A 255 0.38 -12.85 13.38
CA ALA A 255 -0.74 -12.00 13.75
C ALA A 255 -0.99 -12.10 15.26
N TYR A 256 -1.08 -10.96 15.93
CA TYR A 256 -1.39 -10.80 17.34
C TYR A 256 -2.79 -10.23 17.48
N THR A 257 -3.65 -10.87 18.26
CA THR A 257 -5.04 -10.44 18.45
C THR A 257 -5.29 -9.87 19.84
N CYS A 258 -6.27 -9.00 19.96
CA CYS A 258 -6.54 -8.25 21.20
C CYS A 258 -7.01 -9.12 22.38
N ASP A 259 -7.28 -10.41 22.18
CA ASP A 259 -7.53 -11.40 23.24
C ASP A 259 -6.28 -12.19 23.62
N GLY A 260 -5.10 -11.78 23.15
CA GLY A 260 -3.82 -12.37 23.49
C GLY A 260 -3.44 -13.62 22.69
N GLN A 261 -4.17 -13.96 21.61
CA GLN A 261 -3.79 -15.06 20.75
C GLN A 261 -2.75 -14.65 19.72
N GLN A 262 -1.95 -15.63 19.29
CA GLN A 262 -0.93 -15.47 18.24
C GLN A 262 -1.13 -16.53 17.15
N PHE A 263 -1.05 -16.09 15.90
CA PHE A 263 -1.18 -16.96 14.72
C PHE A 263 0.01 -16.74 13.81
N SER A 264 0.91 -17.73 13.75
CA SER A 264 2.10 -17.66 12.88
C SER A 264 1.89 -18.47 11.61
N ILE A 265 2.27 -17.89 10.48
CA ILE A 265 2.19 -18.50 9.16
C ILE A 265 3.58 -18.48 8.52
N LYS A 266 4.02 -19.64 8.04
CA LYS A 266 5.25 -19.76 7.24
C LYS A 266 5.06 -19.12 5.86
N PRO A 267 6.12 -18.60 5.22
CA PRO A 267 6.01 -18.10 3.86
C PRO A 267 5.67 -19.24 2.91
N PHE A 268 4.90 -18.94 1.88
CA PHE A 268 4.71 -19.88 0.78
C PHE A 268 5.99 -19.87 -0.08
N PRO A 269 6.66 -21.02 -0.25
CA PRO A 269 7.87 -21.08 -1.07
C PRO A 269 7.52 -20.89 -2.54
N VAL A 270 8.05 -19.86 -3.14
CA VAL A 270 7.94 -19.61 -4.58
C VAL A 270 9.34 -19.51 -5.18
N GLU A 271 9.56 -20.12 -6.34
CA GLU A 271 10.71 -19.79 -7.16
C GLU A 271 10.41 -18.50 -7.90
N ALA A 272 11.14 -17.43 -7.56
CA ALA A 272 11.04 -16.17 -8.30
C ALA A 272 11.63 -16.38 -9.70
N ARG A 273 10.78 -16.59 -10.70
CA ARG A 273 11.21 -16.77 -12.09
C ARG A 273 11.22 -15.49 -12.91
N LYS A 274 10.63 -14.42 -12.45
CA LYS A 274 10.63 -13.07 -13.06
C LYS A 274 10.38 -12.11 -11.92
N GLY A 275 11.37 -11.34 -11.51
CA GLY A 275 11.35 -10.41 -10.38
C GLY A 275 10.02 -9.70 -10.14
N PHE A 276 9.16 -10.32 -9.39
CA PHE A 276 7.94 -9.77 -8.81
C PHE A 276 8.08 -9.65 -7.30
#